data_b284921acc0390c6cc5aa1dab29eaa04
#
_entry.id   b284921acc0390c6cc5aa1dab29eaa04
#
_cell.length_a   1.000
_cell.length_b   1.000
_cell.length_c   1.000
_cell.angle_alpha   90.00
_cell.angle_beta   90.00
_cell.angle_gamma   90.00
#
_symmetry.space_group_name_H-M   'P 1'
#
loop_
_entity.id
_entity.type
_entity.pdbx_description
1 polymer ?
#
loop_
_entity_poly.entity_id
_entity_poly.type
_entity_poly.pdbx_seq_one_letter_code
_entity_poly.pdbx_strand_id
1 'polypeptide(L)'
;MQNRRFLILPLVGLLLSGLVTGCGHISGGAAPSTEPLIPGSYREIGPVSGEDCVGYILGLIPISDGNETKDAIAAALTKAPGATALVKVTADTYSQNYIVYARVCTQVYGVAVAPK
;
A
#
# COMPACT_ATOMS: atom_id res chain seq x y z
N MET A 1 37.65 8.20 -35.53
CA MET A 1 37.44 8.19 -34.08
C MET A 1 36.37 9.18 -33.61
N GLN A 2 36.00 10.19 -34.36
CA GLN A 2 35.02 11.22 -34.00
C GLN A 2 33.56 10.74 -34.01
N ASN A 3 33.19 9.81 -34.84
CA ASN A 3 31.82 9.33 -35.00
C ASN A 3 31.30 8.45 -33.85
N ARG A 4 32.18 7.82 -33.08
CA ARG A 4 31.76 7.00 -31.92
C ARG A 4 31.21 7.81 -30.74
N ARG A 5 31.74 9.01 -30.52
CA ARG A 5 31.31 9.90 -29.44
C ARG A 5 29.94 10.50 -29.70
N PHE A 6 29.58 10.71 -30.96
CA PHE A 6 28.27 11.24 -31.37
C PHE A 6 27.12 10.24 -31.18
N LEU A 7 27.41 8.94 -31.24
CA LEU A 7 26.41 7.88 -31.04
C LEU A 7 26.21 7.54 -29.56
N ILE A 8 27.21 7.74 -28.72
CA ILE A 8 27.16 7.40 -27.30
C ILE A 8 26.29 8.40 -26.52
N LEU A 9 26.31 9.69 -26.88
CA LEU A 9 25.51 10.72 -26.20
C LEU A 9 24.00 10.47 -26.26
N PRO A 10 23.39 10.21 -27.43
CA PRO A 10 21.95 9.92 -27.51
C PRO A 10 21.59 8.58 -26.86
N LEU A 11 22.48 7.59 -26.89
CA LEU A 11 22.24 6.30 -26.24
C LEU A 11 22.23 6.42 -24.70
N VAL A 12 23.13 7.22 -24.15
CA VAL A 12 23.18 7.51 -22.70
C VAL A 12 21.96 8.33 -22.29
N GLY A 13 21.54 9.30 -23.11
CA GLY A 13 20.33 10.08 -22.87
C GLY A 13 19.05 9.21 -22.88
N LEU A 14 18.97 8.25 -23.78
CA LEU A 14 17.85 7.32 -23.85
C LEU A 14 17.81 6.34 -22.67
N LEU A 15 18.97 5.88 -22.20
CA LEU A 15 19.08 5.06 -20.98
C LEU A 15 18.73 5.83 -19.70
N LEU A 16 19.17 7.09 -19.60
CA LEU A 16 18.82 7.93 -18.44
C LEU A 16 17.33 8.28 -18.41
N SER A 17 16.70 8.52 -19.56
CA SER A 17 15.26 8.82 -19.61
C SER A 17 14.40 7.60 -19.22
N GLY A 18 14.86 6.38 -19.48
CA GLY A 18 14.21 5.14 -19.05
C GLY A 18 14.27 4.92 -17.52
N LEU A 19 15.25 5.48 -16.84
CA LEU A 19 15.41 5.37 -15.38
C LEU A 19 14.53 6.36 -14.59
N VAL A 20 14.01 7.39 -15.24
CA VAL A 20 13.20 8.44 -14.59
C VAL A 20 11.69 8.19 -14.71
N THR A 21 11.24 7.30 -15.60
CA THR A 21 9.85 6.89 -15.71
C THR A 21 9.51 5.77 -14.71
N GLY A 22 9.63 6.07 -13.43
CA GLY A 22 9.08 5.22 -12.38
C GLY A 22 7.55 5.30 -12.44
N CYS A 23 6.90 4.32 -13.06
CA CYS A 23 5.45 4.16 -12.95
C CYS A 23 5.12 3.77 -11.52
N GLY A 24 4.59 4.72 -10.74
CA GLY A 24 3.91 4.43 -9.50
C GLY A 24 2.66 3.62 -9.82
N HIS A 25 2.63 2.35 -9.45
CA HIS A 25 1.43 1.54 -9.56
C HIS A 25 0.65 1.67 -8.26
N ILE A 26 -0.54 2.28 -8.34
CA ILE A 26 -1.49 2.29 -7.22
C ILE A 26 -2.41 1.09 -7.47
N SER A 27 -2.34 0.10 -6.60
CA SER A 27 -3.30 -1.00 -6.56
C SER A 27 -4.29 -0.74 -5.44
N GLY A 28 -5.55 -0.85 -5.75
CA GLY A 28 -6.63 -0.71 -4.79
C GLY A 28 -7.61 -1.88 -4.91
N GLY A 29 -8.35 -2.13 -3.86
CA GLY A 29 -9.36 -3.17 -3.83
C GLY A 29 -10.51 -2.82 -2.90
N ALA A 30 -11.64 -3.47 -3.12
CA ALA A 30 -12.80 -3.37 -2.23
C ALA A 30 -13.37 -4.76 -1.95
N ALA A 31 -13.81 -4.96 -0.72
CA ALA A 31 -14.45 -6.19 -0.29
C ALA A 31 -15.68 -5.89 0.57
N PRO A 32 -16.74 -6.70 0.50
CA PRO A 32 -17.93 -6.50 1.35
C PRO A 32 -17.59 -6.68 2.83
N SER A 33 -16.68 -7.60 3.17
CA SER A 33 -16.19 -7.83 4.53
C SER A 33 -14.85 -8.54 4.52
N THR A 34 -14.14 -8.49 5.66
CA THR A 34 -12.88 -9.22 5.87
C THR A 34 -13.09 -10.70 6.20
N GLU A 35 -14.30 -11.06 6.64
CA GLU A 35 -14.69 -12.43 6.97
C GLU A 35 -16.11 -12.71 6.49
N PRO A 36 -16.50 -13.99 6.28
CA PRO A 36 -17.88 -14.36 6.01
C PRO A 36 -18.78 -13.96 7.17
N LEU A 37 -19.71 -13.05 6.95
CA LEU A 37 -20.66 -12.58 7.96
C LEU A 37 -22.09 -12.91 7.55
N ILE A 38 -22.88 -13.38 8.53
CA ILE A 38 -24.31 -13.60 8.34
C ILE A 38 -25.03 -12.27 8.54
N PRO A 39 -25.84 -11.81 7.57
CA PRO A 39 -26.61 -10.58 7.73
C PRO A 39 -27.47 -10.63 9.01
N GLY A 40 -27.40 -9.54 9.80
CA GLY A 40 -28.13 -9.43 11.05
C GLY A 40 -27.48 -10.06 12.29
N SER A 41 -26.37 -10.81 12.12
CA SER A 41 -25.65 -11.44 13.26
C SER A 41 -24.62 -10.53 13.93
N TYR A 42 -24.38 -9.35 13.37
CA TYR A 42 -23.38 -8.39 13.87
C TYR A 42 -23.97 -7.00 14.07
N ARG A 43 -23.28 -6.20 14.86
CA ARG A 43 -23.55 -4.77 15.04
C ARG A 43 -22.37 -3.95 14.54
N GLU A 44 -22.64 -2.83 13.91
CA GLU A 44 -21.62 -1.88 13.51
C GLU A 44 -21.14 -1.08 14.74
N ILE A 45 -19.82 -0.96 14.90
CA ILE A 45 -19.19 -0.13 15.95
C ILE A 45 -18.91 1.26 15.41
N GLY A 46 -18.28 1.36 14.25
CA GLY A 46 -17.96 2.63 13.60
C GLY A 46 -16.86 2.52 12.56
N PRO A 47 -16.59 3.60 11.83
CA PRO A 47 -15.55 3.65 10.82
C PRO A 47 -14.16 3.58 11.45
N VAL A 48 -13.29 2.80 10.86
CA VAL A 48 -11.88 2.66 11.25
C VAL A 48 -10.97 2.60 10.03
N SER A 49 -9.71 2.88 10.26
CA SER A 49 -8.67 2.70 9.25
C SER A 49 -7.41 2.13 9.89
N GLY A 50 -6.68 1.33 9.13
CA GLY A 50 -5.39 0.79 9.53
C GLY A 50 -4.40 0.90 8.38
N GLU A 51 -3.13 0.87 8.72
CA GLU A 51 -2.05 1.03 7.77
C GLU A 51 -0.91 0.11 8.14
N ASP A 52 -0.27 -0.47 7.13
CA ASP A 52 0.96 -1.23 7.27
C ASP A 52 1.93 -0.81 6.17
N CYS A 53 3.19 -0.55 6.53
CA CYS A 53 4.18 0.07 5.67
C CYS A 53 5.50 -0.70 5.66
N VAL A 54 6.14 -0.72 4.50
CA VAL A 54 7.53 -1.15 4.32
C VAL A 54 8.40 0.03 3.90
N GLY A 55 9.60 0.11 4.47
CA GLY A 55 10.60 1.13 4.13
C GLY A 55 11.69 0.58 3.23
N TYR A 56 12.22 1.44 2.34
CA TYR A 56 13.32 1.14 1.44
C TYR A 56 14.37 2.23 1.49
N ILE A 57 15.65 1.85 1.43
CA ILE A 57 16.77 2.77 1.18
C ILE A 57 17.01 2.81 -0.33
N LEU A 58 17.15 4.04 -0.88
CA LEU A 58 17.33 4.30 -2.32
C LEU A 58 16.24 3.65 -3.20
N GLY A 59 15.06 3.35 -2.65
CA GLY A 59 13.98 2.68 -3.35
C GLY A 59 14.24 1.22 -3.74
N LEU A 60 15.35 0.61 -3.30
CA LEU A 60 15.80 -0.71 -3.73
C LEU A 60 15.99 -1.69 -2.58
N ILE A 61 16.51 -1.22 -1.43
CA ILE A 61 16.90 -2.08 -0.31
C ILE A 61 15.80 -1.99 0.76
N PRO A 62 15.02 -3.07 1.00
CA PRO A 62 14.06 -3.10 2.08
C PRO A 62 14.77 -3.05 3.44
N ILE A 63 14.31 -2.20 4.33
CA ILE A 63 14.84 -2.03 5.69
C ILE A 63 13.85 -2.46 6.77
N SER A 64 12.64 -2.84 6.37
CA SER A 64 11.61 -3.37 7.25
C SER A 64 10.71 -4.33 6.46
N ASP A 65 10.04 -5.22 7.15
CA ASP A 65 8.91 -5.97 6.61
C ASP A 65 7.64 -5.12 6.74
N GLY A 66 6.62 -5.44 5.95
CA GLY A 66 5.34 -4.75 6.00
C GLY A 66 4.69 -4.62 4.62
N ASN A 67 3.71 -3.72 4.53
CA ASN A 67 2.86 -3.51 3.36
C ASN A 67 1.91 -4.69 3.10
N GLU A 68 1.45 -5.33 4.18
CA GLU A 68 0.52 -6.44 4.10
C GLU A 68 -0.91 -6.01 4.47
N THR A 69 -1.87 -6.37 3.63
CA THR A 69 -3.29 -6.03 3.86
C THR A 69 -3.82 -6.61 5.18
N LYS A 70 -3.38 -7.83 5.54
CA LYS A 70 -3.78 -8.46 6.80
C LYS A 70 -3.37 -7.65 8.03
N ASP A 71 -2.16 -7.07 8.00
CA ASP A 71 -1.61 -6.30 9.12
C ASP A 71 -2.26 -4.91 9.19
N ALA A 72 -2.56 -4.31 8.03
CA ALA A 72 -3.38 -3.09 7.97
C ALA A 72 -4.80 -3.32 8.51
N ILE A 73 -5.43 -4.46 8.24
CA ILE A 73 -6.73 -4.85 8.83
C ILE A 73 -6.60 -5.02 10.33
N ALA A 74 -5.58 -5.73 10.81
CA ALA A 74 -5.33 -5.92 12.23
C ALA A 74 -5.14 -4.56 12.94
N ALA A 75 -4.37 -3.65 12.34
CA ALA A 75 -4.18 -2.29 12.85
C ALA A 75 -5.50 -1.49 12.89
N ALA A 76 -6.39 -1.67 11.92
CA ALA A 76 -7.71 -1.04 11.94
C ALA A 76 -8.59 -1.59 13.08
N LEU A 77 -8.60 -2.91 13.28
CA LEU A 77 -9.41 -3.56 14.32
C LEU A 77 -8.99 -3.16 15.74
N THR A 78 -7.71 -2.89 15.97
CA THR A 78 -7.23 -2.41 17.29
C THR A 78 -7.85 -1.07 17.70
N LYS A 79 -8.35 -0.28 16.76
CA LYS A 79 -8.99 1.02 17.00
C LYS A 79 -10.46 0.92 17.42
N ALA A 80 -11.05 -0.26 17.31
CA ALA A 80 -12.45 -0.52 17.70
C ALA A 80 -12.50 -1.70 18.67
N PRO A 81 -12.39 -1.47 19.99
CA PRO A 81 -12.43 -2.53 20.99
C PRO A 81 -13.67 -3.41 20.84
N GLY A 82 -13.46 -4.73 20.82
CA GLY A 82 -14.53 -5.72 20.62
C GLY A 82 -14.88 -6.01 19.16
N ALA A 83 -14.28 -5.31 18.19
CA ALA A 83 -14.46 -5.62 16.79
C ALA A 83 -13.78 -6.94 16.42
N THR A 84 -14.45 -7.72 15.59
CA THR A 84 -13.93 -8.99 15.08
C THR A 84 -13.71 -8.96 13.58
N ALA A 85 -14.36 -8.06 12.86
CA ALA A 85 -14.26 -7.95 11.41
C ALA A 85 -14.51 -6.51 10.94
N LEU A 86 -14.22 -6.26 9.66
CA LEU A 86 -14.56 -5.04 8.95
C LEU A 86 -15.57 -5.35 7.85
N VAL A 87 -16.51 -4.44 7.62
CA VAL A 87 -17.42 -4.43 6.47
C VAL A 87 -17.20 -3.18 5.64
N LYS A 88 -17.67 -3.19 4.38
CA LYS A 88 -17.47 -2.07 3.43
C LYS A 88 -15.99 -1.70 3.30
N VAL A 89 -15.15 -2.70 3.11
CA VAL A 89 -13.68 -2.57 3.15
C VAL A 89 -13.16 -2.02 1.84
N THR A 90 -12.31 -1.02 1.93
CA THR A 90 -11.45 -0.58 0.82
C THR A 90 -10.00 -0.67 1.25
N ALA A 91 -9.14 -1.09 0.33
CA ALA A 91 -7.70 -1.15 0.55
C ALA A 91 -6.99 -0.43 -0.59
N ASP A 92 -6.13 0.50 -0.25
CA ASP A 92 -5.33 1.27 -1.19
C ASP A 92 -3.85 1.11 -0.85
N THR A 93 -3.01 1.02 -1.88
CA THR A 93 -1.56 1.03 -1.71
C THR A 93 -1.01 2.34 -2.25
N TYR A 94 -0.20 3.02 -1.47
CA TYR A 94 0.46 4.24 -1.87
C TYR A 94 1.95 4.21 -1.55
N SER A 95 2.74 4.98 -2.27
CA SER A 95 4.17 5.13 -2.04
C SER A 95 4.54 6.57 -1.79
N GLN A 96 5.47 6.78 -0.87
CA GLN A 96 6.10 8.07 -0.60
C GLN A 96 7.59 7.94 -0.85
N ASN A 97 8.12 8.75 -1.77
CA ASN A 97 9.52 8.73 -2.13
C ASN A 97 10.20 10.01 -1.65
N TYR A 98 11.22 9.84 -0.86
CA TYR A 98 12.18 10.87 -0.48
C TYR A 98 13.51 10.56 -1.18
N ILE A 99 14.44 11.49 -1.23
CA ILE A 99 15.68 11.36 -2.04
C ILE A 99 16.45 10.06 -1.75
N VAL A 100 16.55 9.65 -0.49
CA VAL A 100 17.33 8.46 -0.05
C VAL A 100 16.46 7.39 0.58
N TYR A 101 15.18 7.67 0.82
CA TYR A 101 14.24 6.80 1.51
C TYR A 101 12.92 6.73 0.76
N ALA A 102 12.38 5.54 0.62
CA ALA A 102 11.03 5.32 0.11
C ALA A 102 10.21 4.50 1.09
N ARG A 103 8.92 4.73 1.10
CA ARG A 103 7.95 4.02 1.94
C ARG A 103 6.77 3.60 1.08
N VAL A 104 6.39 2.34 1.18
CA VAL A 104 5.20 1.79 0.53
C VAL A 104 4.25 1.32 1.62
N CYS A 105 3.02 1.76 1.57
CA CYS A 105 2.02 1.49 2.59
C CYS A 105 0.75 0.93 1.97
N THR A 106 0.18 -0.07 2.62
CA THR A 106 -1.20 -0.50 2.39
C THR A 106 -2.08 0.11 3.48
N GLN A 107 -3.10 0.85 3.07
CA GLN A 107 -4.07 1.48 3.96
C GLN A 107 -5.44 0.84 3.74
N VAL A 108 -6.08 0.44 4.83
CA VAL A 108 -7.40 -0.18 4.83
C VAL A 108 -8.38 0.74 5.54
N TYR A 109 -9.54 0.94 4.93
CA TYR A 109 -10.68 1.61 5.53
C TYR A 109 -11.85 0.65 5.59
N GLY A 110 -12.67 0.75 6.62
CA GLY A 110 -13.88 -0.04 6.75
C GLY A 110 -14.70 0.38 7.96
N VAL A 111 -15.81 -0.30 8.16
CA VAL A 111 -16.64 -0.17 9.36
C VAL A 111 -16.39 -1.39 10.23
N ALA A 112 -15.93 -1.16 11.44
CA ALA A 112 -15.69 -2.20 12.43
C ALA A 112 -17.02 -2.79 12.93
N VAL A 113 -17.10 -4.11 13.01
CA VAL A 113 -18.26 -4.84 13.46
C VAL A 113 -17.91 -5.85 14.54
N ALA A 114 -18.86 -6.10 15.43
CA ALA A 114 -18.78 -7.12 16.46
C ALA A 114 -20.00 -8.03 16.39
N PRO A 115 -19.93 -9.28 16.88
CA PRO A 115 -21.10 -10.13 17.08
C PRO A 115 -22.16 -9.44 17.96
N LYS A 116 -23.43 -9.75 17.69
CA LYS A 116 -24.53 -9.33 18.56
C LYS A 116 -24.61 -10.19 19.79
#